data_a46c3a041147ac161bd88c5c5068bae9
#
_entry.id   a46c3a041147ac161bd88c5c5068bae9
#
_cell.length_a   1.000
_cell.length_b   1.000
_cell.length_c   1.000
_cell.angle_alpha   90.00
_cell.angle_beta   90.00
_cell.angle_gamma   90.00
#
_symmetry.space_group_name_H-M   'P 1'
#
loop_
_entity.id
_entity.type
_entity.pdbx_description
1 polymer ?
#
loop_
_entity_poly.entity_id
_entity_poly.type
_entity_poly.pdbx_seq_one_letter_code
_entity_poly.pdbx_strand_id
1 'polypeptide(L)'
;MGRALAASGYNKGAKRETLWVTTKLRDSQQGYDSALKAFDNSLKLLQLDYVDMYMIHWPTPFDWRSTDTWKAFVKLRDEGMARTLGVCNFMPADLKRLHEETGAWPAVNQIELHPTWQQREVVAFCKKHGIAVEAY
;
A
#
# COMPACT_ATOMS: atom_id res chain seq x y z
N MET A 1 -13.92 -0.04 11.73
CA MET A 1 -12.61 0.25 12.37
C MET A 1 -12.58 1.67 12.93
N GLY A 2 -12.80 2.76 12.16
CA GLY A 2 -12.64 4.15 12.62
C GLY A 2 -13.44 4.49 13.90
N ARG A 3 -14.71 4.08 13.97
CA ARG A 3 -15.52 4.28 15.21
C ARG A 3 -14.90 3.61 16.44
N ALA A 4 -14.30 2.43 16.28
CA ALA A 4 -13.63 1.74 17.40
C ALA A 4 -12.34 2.45 17.80
N LEU A 5 -11.55 2.93 16.84
CA LEU A 5 -10.34 3.72 17.11
C LEU A 5 -10.69 5.02 17.87
N ALA A 6 -11.73 5.72 17.43
CA ALA A 6 -12.19 6.94 18.09
C ALA A 6 -12.70 6.67 19.52
N ALA A 7 -13.55 5.65 19.70
CA ALA A 7 -14.11 5.28 21.00
C ALA A 7 -13.04 4.85 22.01
N SER A 8 -11.96 4.22 21.56
CA SER A 8 -10.83 3.78 22.41
C SER A 8 -9.75 4.86 22.59
N GLY A 9 -9.85 5.99 21.88
CA GLY A 9 -8.88 7.07 21.93
C GLY A 9 -7.58 6.79 21.14
N TYR A 10 -7.56 5.75 20.30
CA TYR A 10 -6.40 5.39 19.47
C TYR A 10 -6.36 6.09 18.10
N ASN A 11 -7.27 7.01 17.85
CA ASN A 11 -7.30 7.75 16.58
C ASN A 11 -6.44 9.03 16.59
N LYS A 12 -5.91 9.45 17.74
CA LYS A 12 -5.08 10.68 17.87
C LYS A 12 -4.14 10.64 19.09
N GLY A 13 -3.20 11.60 19.10
CA GLY A 13 -2.23 11.78 20.18
C GLY A 13 -1.29 10.59 20.36
N ALA A 14 -0.64 10.48 21.50
CA ALA A 14 0.37 9.47 21.79
C ALA A 14 -0.13 8.03 21.60
N LYS A 15 -1.40 7.74 21.85
CA LYS A 15 -1.97 6.41 21.59
C LYS A 15 -1.99 6.05 20.11
N ARG A 16 -2.25 7.02 19.22
CA ARG A 16 -2.21 6.77 17.76
C ARG A 16 -0.83 6.32 17.30
N GLU A 17 0.22 6.85 17.88
CA GLU A 17 1.61 6.52 17.54
C GLU A 17 2.02 5.10 17.94
N THR A 18 1.28 4.47 18.86
CA THR A 18 1.51 3.07 19.27
C THR A 18 0.86 2.04 18.34
N LEU A 19 0.04 2.48 17.37
CA LEU A 19 -0.63 1.60 16.42
C LEU A 19 0.03 1.68 15.04
N TRP A 20 0.11 0.52 14.40
CA TRP A 20 0.37 0.40 12.97
C TRP A 20 -0.95 0.16 12.23
N VAL A 21 -1.37 1.13 11.42
CA VAL A 21 -2.62 1.04 10.65
C VAL A 21 -2.30 0.94 9.17
N THR A 22 -2.69 -0.18 8.57
CA THR A 22 -2.59 -0.42 7.13
C THR A 22 -3.97 -0.34 6.49
N THR A 23 -4.07 0.32 5.33
CA THR A 23 -5.25 0.25 4.47
C THR A 23 -4.85 0.07 3.00
N LYS A 24 -5.81 -0.30 2.16
CA LYS A 24 -5.56 -0.66 0.77
C LYS A 24 -6.47 0.11 -0.18
N LEU A 25 -5.94 0.43 -1.36
CA LEU A 25 -6.70 0.97 -2.48
C LEU A 25 -7.30 -0.18 -3.29
N ARG A 26 -8.60 -0.11 -3.56
CA ARG A 26 -9.29 -1.07 -4.45
C ARG A 26 -8.91 -0.85 -5.91
N ASP A 27 -8.93 -1.91 -6.68
CA ASP A 27 -8.56 -1.93 -8.10
C ASP A 27 -9.38 -0.93 -8.92
N SER A 28 -10.69 -0.82 -8.65
CA SER A 28 -11.59 0.13 -9.34
C SER A 28 -11.29 1.60 -9.05
N GLN A 29 -10.46 1.89 -8.05
CA GLN A 29 -10.11 3.24 -7.62
C GLN A 29 -8.68 3.64 -8.03
N GLN A 30 -7.99 2.82 -8.83
CA GLN A 30 -6.67 3.12 -9.33
C GLN A 30 -6.70 4.27 -10.37
N GLY A 31 -5.58 4.97 -10.47
CA GLY A 31 -5.36 6.20 -11.21
C GLY A 31 -4.95 7.33 -10.26
N TYR A 32 -4.32 8.38 -10.76
CA TYR A 32 -3.74 9.43 -9.91
C TYR A 32 -4.80 10.14 -9.04
N ASP A 33 -5.76 10.83 -9.68
CA ASP A 33 -6.77 11.60 -8.95
C ASP A 33 -7.76 10.72 -8.18
N SER A 34 -8.11 9.56 -8.74
CA SER A 34 -9.01 8.61 -8.10
C SER A 34 -8.38 8.01 -6.84
N ALA A 35 -7.07 7.71 -6.85
CA ALA A 35 -6.35 7.22 -5.68
C ALA A 35 -6.29 8.26 -4.57
N LEU A 36 -6.03 9.54 -4.88
CA LEU A 36 -6.05 10.61 -3.89
C LEU A 36 -7.43 10.77 -3.24
N LYS A 37 -8.50 10.80 -4.04
CA LYS A 37 -9.89 10.86 -3.52
C LYS A 37 -10.25 9.64 -2.66
N ALA A 38 -9.83 8.45 -3.07
CA ALA A 38 -10.07 7.22 -2.32
C ALA A 38 -9.30 7.21 -0.98
N PHE A 39 -8.10 7.76 -0.96
CA PHE A 39 -7.31 7.91 0.26
C PHE A 39 -7.97 8.88 1.24
N ASP A 40 -8.39 10.05 0.80
CA ASP A 40 -9.13 11.02 1.64
C ASP A 40 -10.38 10.41 2.26
N ASN A 41 -11.13 9.64 1.45
CA ASN A 41 -12.30 8.93 1.96
C ASN A 41 -11.92 7.86 3.00
N SER A 42 -10.82 7.15 2.78
CA SER A 42 -10.30 6.16 3.74
C SER A 42 -9.94 6.81 5.07
N LEU A 43 -9.24 7.94 5.07
CA LEU A 43 -8.91 8.69 6.29
C LEU A 43 -10.16 9.15 7.04
N LYS A 44 -11.17 9.68 6.33
CA LYS A 44 -12.45 10.10 6.92
C LYS A 44 -13.16 8.91 7.59
N LEU A 45 -13.22 7.76 6.92
CA LEU A 45 -13.86 6.55 7.45
C LEU A 45 -13.08 5.96 8.64
N LEU A 46 -11.75 6.06 8.62
CA LEU A 46 -10.89 5.62 9.70
C LEU A 46 -10.85 6.62 10.86
N GLN A 47 -11.25 7.87 10.65
CA GLN A 47 -11.13 8.99 11.58
C GLN A 47 -9.66 9.22 12.00
N LEU A 48 -8.76 9.21 11.00
CA LEU A 48 -7.32 9.38 11.15
C LEU A 48 -6.82 10.51 10.27
N ASP A 49 -5.70 11.11 10.67
CA ASP A 49 -5.00 12.14 9.89
C ASP A 49 -3.93 11.51 8.97
N TYR A 50 -3.47 10.30 9.28
CA TYR A 50 -2.51 9.55 8.48
C TYR A 50 -2.69 8.03 8.67
N VAL A 51 -2.11 7.25 7.76
CA VAL A 51 -1.93 5.81 7.92
C VAL A 51 -0.44 5.45 7.96
N ASP A 52 -0.11 4.33 8.60
CA ASP A 52 1.28 3.86 8.65
C ASP A 52 1.67 3.15 7.35
N MET A 53 0.72 2.48 6.69
CA MET A 53 0.95 1.88 5.38
C MET A 53 -0.27 1.99 4.47
N TYR A 54 -0.04 2.42 3.22
CA TYR A 54 -1.04 2.41 2.15
C TYR A 54 -0.59 1.50 1.02
N MET A 55 -1.47 0.61 0.54
CA MET A 55 -1.11 -0.43 -0.40
C MET A 55 -2.04 -0.45 -1.62
N ILE A 56 -1.49 -0.72 -2.82
CA ILE A 56 -2.29 -1.14 -3.98
C ILE A 56 -2.70 -2.59 -3.75
N HIS A 57 -4.02 -2.90 -3.83
CA HIS A 57 -4.55 -4.22 -3.49
C HIS A 57 -4.25 -5.28 -4.55
N TRP A 58 -4.26 -4.92 -5.84
CA TRP A 58 -3.89 -5.75 -6.98
C TRP A 58 -3.31 -4.90 -8.09
N PRO A 59 -2.41 -5.42 -8.92
CA PRO A 59 -2.03 -4.74 -10.16
C PRO A 59 -3.22 -4.70 -11.12
N THR A 60 -3.22 -3.75 -12.06
CA THR A 60 -4.22 -3.66 -13.14
C THR A 60 -3.55 -4.05 -14.47
N PRO A 61 -3.35 -5.36 -14.75
CA PRO A 61 -2.50 -5.81 -15.85
C PRO A 61 -3.06 -5.45 -17.23
N PHE A 62 -4.38 -5.26 -17.36
CA PHE A 62 -5.03 -4.96 -18.63
C PHE A 62 -4.97 -3.49 -19.04
N ASP A 63 -5.00 -2.56 -18.08
CA ASP A 63 -4.99 -1.11 -18.33
C ASP A 63 -3.87 -0.37 -17.61
N TRP A 64 -3.05 -1.08 -16.86
CA TRP A 64 -1.87 -0.64 -16.12
C TRP A 64 -1.96 0.76 -15.51
N ARG A 65 -2.96 0.99 -14.69
CA ARG A 65 -3.12 2.25 -13.94
C ARG A 65 -2.20 2.34 -12.71
N SER A 66 -1.46 1.26 -12.44
CA SER A 66 -0.63 1.15 -11.24
C SER A 66 0.46 2.22 -11.18
N THR A 67 1.03 2.63 -12.31
CA THR A 67 2.03 3.72 -12.38
C THR A 67 1.50 5.05 -11.89
N ASP A 68 0.35 5.49 -12.40
CA ASP A 68 -0.24 6.76 -11.99
C ASP A 68 -0.77 6.70 -10.55
N THR A 69 -1.30 5.54 -10.15
CA THR A 69 -1.63 5.26 -8.75
C THR A 69 -0.40 5.38 -7.85
N TRP A 70 0.73 4.82 -8.27
CA TRP A 70 1.96 4.86 -7.47
C TRP A 70 2.53 6.27 -7.35
N LYS A 71 2.45 7.08 -8.39
CA LYS A 71 2.80 8.51 -8.31
C LYS A 71 1.95 9.26 -7.28
N ALA A 72 0.65 8.97 -7.22
CA ALA A 72 -0.22 9.52 -6.18
C ALA A 72 0.19 9.05 -4.78
N PHE A 73 0.57 7.77 -4.63
CA PHE A 73 1.05 7.22 -3.37
C PHE A 73 2.35 7.89 -2.92
N VAL A 74 3.30 8.09 -3.83
CA VAL A 74 4.56 8.82 -3.53
C VAL A 74 4.25 10.23 -3.02
N LYS A 75 3.33 10.95 -3.65
CA LYS A 75 2.87 12.25 -3.17
C LYS A 75 2.33 12.17 -1.74
N LEU A 76 1.45 11.21 -1.45
CA LEU A 76 0.87 11.03 -0.10
C LEU A 76 1.93 10.72 0.95
N ARG A 77 2.97 9.96 0.59
CA ARG A 77 4.13 9.71 1.47
C ARG A 77 4.91 10.99 1.73
N ASP A 78 5.23 11.74 0.70
CA ASP A 78 6.03 12.96 0.78
C ASP A 78 5.31 14.06 1.58
N GLU A 79 3.97 14.04 1.60
CA GLU A 79 3.11 14.88 2.43
C GLU A 79 2.92 14.32 3.87
N GLY A 80 3.48 13.15 4.19
CA GLY A 80 3.38 12.54 5.51
C GLY A 80 2.04 11.90 5.83
N MET A 81 1.13 11.80 4.85
CA MET A 81 -0.21 11.21 5.04
C MET A 81 -0.20 9.67 5.02
N ALA A 82 0.76 9.07 4.31
CA ALA A 82 1.05 7.64 4.34
C ALA A 82 2.55 7.44 4.63
N ARG A 83 2.92 6.87 5.77
CA ARG A 83 4.33 6.74 6.18
C ARG A 83 5.10 5.74 5.34
N THR A 84 4.43 4.66 4.92
CA THR A 84 5.02 3.56 4.15
C THR A 84 4.11 3.20 2.99
N LEU A 85 4.70 2.82 1.86
CA LEU A 85 3.97 2.42 0.67
C LEU A 85 4.22 0.95 0.34
N GLY A 86 3.16 0.23 0.01
CA GLY A 86 3.21 -1.17 -0.36
C GLY A 86 2.33 -1.50 -1.55
N VAL A 87 2.49 -2.73 -1.99
CA VAL A 87 1.65 -3.33 -3.01
C VAL A 87 1.22 -4.73 -2.57
N CYS A 88 0.18 -5.27 -3.19
CA CYS A 88 -0.22 -6.65 -2.99
C CYS A 88 -0.32 -7.37 -4.34
N ASN A 89 0.09 -8.64 -4.36
CA ASN A 89 -0.05 -9.53 -5.51
C ASN A 89 0.72 -9.08 -6.77
N PHE A 90 1.77 -8.28 -6.61
CA PHE A 90 2.63 -7.88 -7.72
C PHE A 90 3.65 -8.98 -8.04
N MET A 91 3.73 -9.35 -9.30
CA MET A 91 4.74 -10.26 -9.82
C MET A 91 6.06 -9.52 -10.11
N PRO A 92 7.19 -10.21 -10.29
CA PRO A 92 8.48 -9.56 -10.60
C PRO A 92 8.42 -8.59 -11.76
N ALA A 93 7.66 -8.92 -12.83
CA ALA A 93 7.48 -8.04 -13.98
C ALA A 93 6.74 -6.75 -13.62
N ASP A 94 5.70 -6.84 -12.77
CA ASP A 94 4.93 -5.67 -12.31
C ASP A 94 5.79 -4.76 -11.43
N LEU A 95 6.53 -5.34 -10.50
CA LEU A 95 7.45 -4.60 -9.60
C LEU A 95 8.53 -3.89 -10.40
N LYS A 96 9.14 -4.57 -11.37
CA LYS A 96 10.16 -4.00 -12.25
C LYS A 96 9.60 -2.83 -13.04
N ARG A 97 8.46 -3.02 -13.70
CA ARG A 97 7.78 -1.97 -14.47
C ARG A 97 7.45 -0.76 -13.60
N LEU A 98 6.87 -0.99 -12.42
CA LEU A 98 6.54 0.07 -11.48
C LEU A 98 7.76 0.92 -11.12
N HIS A 99 8.88 0.27 -10.83
CA HIS A 99 10.14 0.95 -10.52
C HIS A 99 10.72 1.69 -11.75
N GLU A 100 10.76 1.06 -12.92
CA GLU A 100 11.27 1.69 -14.14
C GLU A 100 10.51 2.96 -14.53
N GLU A 101 9.18 2.96 -14.31
CA GLU A 101 8.30 4.08 -14.66
C GLU A 101 8.21 5.16 -13.57
N THR A 102 8.61 4.87 -12.32
CA THR A 102 8.44 5.81 -11.20
C THR A 102 9.71 6.11 -10.40
N GLY A 103 10.76 5.30 -10.56
CA GLY A 103 12.01 5.40 -9.80
C GLY A 103 11.90 4.89 -8.35
N ALA A 104 10.75 4.39 -7.89
CA ALA A 104 10.52 4.01 -6.50
C ALA A 104 10.09 2.55 -6.34
N TRP A 105 10.76 1.82 -5.44
CA TRP A 105 10.34 0.49 -5.01
C TRP A 105 9.27 0.57 -3.92
N PRO A 106 8.29 -0.37 -3.87
CA PRO A 106 7.46 -0.53 -2.68
C PRO A 106 8.30 -1.08 -1.52
N ALA A 107 7.96 -0.68 -0.30
CA ALA A 107 8.61 -1.22 0.90
C ALA A 107 8.13 -2.66 1.19
N VAL A 108 6.89 -2.98 0.80
CA VAL A 108 6.24 -4.27 1.08
C VAL A 108 5.52 -4.76 -0.17
N ASN A 109 5.61 -6.06 -0.44
CA ASN A 109 4.71 -6.78 -1.34
C ASN A 109 3.97 -7.86 -0.54
N GLN A 110 2.66 -7.68 -0.31
CA GLN A 110 1.83 -8.65 0.39
C GLN A 110 1.28 -9.66 -0.62
N ILE A 111 1.59 -10.93 -0.44
CA ILE A 111 1.24 -12.00 -1.39
C ILE A 111 0.64 -13.21 -0.68
N GLU A 112 -0.12 -14.01 -1.40
CA GLU A 112 -0.47 -15.36 -0.93
C GLU A 112 0.81 -16.18 -0.80
N LEU A 113 1.13 -16.60 0.41
CA LEU A 113 2.36 -17.35 0.70
C LEU A 113 2.15 -18.32 1.85
N HIS A 114 2.24 -19.61 1.57
CA HIS A 114 2.07 -20.69 2.54
C HIS A 114 2.82 -21.96 2.08
N PRO A 115 2.94 -23.03 2.89
CA PRO A 115 3.79 -24.19 2.59
C PRO A 115 3.53 -24.86 1.24
N THR A 116 2.30 -24.82 0.75
CA THR A 116 1.93 -25.42 -0.55
C THR A 116 1.96 -24.41 -1.71
N TRP A 117 2.13 -23.10 -1.42
CA TRP A 117 2.25 -22.03 -2.42
C TRP A 117 3.37 -21.06 -2.03
N GLN A 118 4.60 -21.41 -2.38
CA GLN A 118 5.80 -20.75 -1.85
C GLN A 118 6.29 -19.55 -2.66
N GLN A 119 5.77 -19.32 -3.83
CA GLN A 119 6.11 -18.19 -4.72
C GLN A 119 7.61 -17.81 -4.72
N ARG A 120 8.49 -18.81 -4.84
CA ARG A 120 9.95 -18.66 -4.64
C ARG A 120 10.57 -17.56 -5.49
N GLU A 121 10.09 -17.41 -6.73
CA GLU A 121 10.59 -16.39 -7.65
C GLU A 121 10.24 -14.98 -7.15
N VAL A 122 9.00 -14.74 -6.74
CA VAL A 122 8.55 -13.45 -6.18
C VAL A 122 9.32 -13.13 -4.91
N VAL A 123 9.45 -14.09 -4.00
CA VAL A 123 10.20 -13.94 -2.75
C VAL A 123 11.66 -13.59 -3.00
N ALA A 124 12.33 -14.32 -3.92
CA ALA A 124 13.71 -14.07 -4.28
C ALA A 124 13.90 -12.68 -4.91
N PHE A 125 12.98 -12.29 -5.80
CA PHE A 125 12.99 -10.96 -6.42
C PHE A 125 12.82 -9.86 -5.37
N CYS A 126 11.81 -9.96 -4.50
CA CYS A 126 11.57 -9.00 -3.43
C CYS A 126 12.80 -8.86 -2.52
N LYS A 127 13.37 -9.98 -2.06
CA LYS A 127 14.59 -9.99 -1.24
C LYS A 127 15.76 -9.28 -1.92
N LYS A 128 15.97 -9.52 -3.22
CA LYS A 128 17.05 -8.89 -4.00
C LYS A 128 16.92 -7.36 -4.05
N HIS A 129 15.69 -6.84 -4.07
CA HIS A 129 15.41 -5.41 -4.20
C HIS A 129 15.04 -4.72 -2.88
N GLY A 130 15.23 -5.38 -1.73
CA GLY A 130 14.96 -4.81 -0.41
C GLY A 130 13.46 -4.63 -0.11
N ILE A 131 12.59 -5.37 -0.82
CA ILE A 131 11.14 -5.35 -0.63
C ILE A 131 10.78 -6.41 0.41
N ALA A 132 10.14 -6.02 1.52
CA ALA A 132 9.64 -6.99 2.50
C ALA A 132 8.46 -7.78 1.92
N VAL A 133 8.43 -9.09 2.22
CA VAL A 133 7.30 -9.94 1.85
C VAL A 133 6.41 -10.16 3.05
N GLU A 134 5.13 -9.85 2.90
CA GLU A 134 4.09 -10.13 3.89
C GLU A 134 3.17 -11.24 3.34
N ALA A 135 2.99 -12.29 4.13
CA ALA A 135 2.21 -13.47 3.74
C ALA A 135 0.74 -13.34 4.16
N TYR A 136 -0.17 -13.69 3.27
CA TYR A 136 -1.57 -13.93 3.61
C TYR A 136 -2.01 -15.32 3.18
#